data_ca15bd06201e350990cb7b5aca68c510
#
_entry.id   ca15bd06201e350990cb7b5aca68c510
#
_cell.length_a   1.000
_cell.length_b   1.000
_cell.length_c   1.000
_cell.angle_alpha   90.00
_cell.angle_beta   90.00
_cell.angle_gamma   90.00
#
_symmetry.space_group_name_H-M   'P 1'
#
loop_
_entity.id
_entity.type
_entity.pdbx_description
1 polymer ?
#
loop_
_entity_poly.entity_id
_entity_poly.type
_entity_poly.pdbx_seq_one_letter_code
_entity_poly.pdbx_strand_id
1 'polypeptide(L)'
;MADFDLFNGDADGIFSLLQLRQIEPRPQAELVTGVKRDTELFKRIADRASAGDRVCALDIGMSRNTPALRRVLDAGAQVFFCDHHATGDIPQSEHLTFVTEDARGICTAYLIDQFSDGKKAGWAVCGAYGENFQDLAGRIAAERKITFPLNQLRELGELVNYNAYGSTVEDLHFHPSELYAILLAYPDPMAFLEDGPEALEILRAGYRSDWDIAGQAREIDISNAGQILSLPASPASNRIGGLFANALVDEDPDKAFAILTHLDPDIGGYRVSVRAPITRQTQPADVFAIAYGGGGRAESAGIDHLDESEMDNFISAFQTAFG
;
A
#
# COMPACT_ATOMS: atom_id res chain seq x y z
N MET A 1 27.37 -13.91 -4.96
CA MET A 1 26.43 -13.73 -3.82
C MET A 1 25.86 -12.35 -3.97
N ALA A 2 24.60 -12.26 -4.33
CA ALA A 2 23.86 -11.01 -4.46
C ALA A 2 22.94 -10.82 -3.24
N ASP A 3 22.61 -9.57 -2.94
CA ASP A 3 21.59 -9.21 -1.96
C ASP A 3 20.42 -8.57 -2.70
N PHE A 4 19.18 -8.97 -2.37
CA PHE A 4 17.95 -8.43 -2.91
C PHE A 4 17.05 -7.99 -1.77
N ASP A 5 16.55 -6.75 -1.83
CA ASP A 5 15.56 -6.20 -0.93
C ASP A 5 14.25 -5.98 -1.71
N LEU A 6 13.30 -6.90 -1.54
CA LEU A 6 11.97 -6.85 -2.14
C LEU A 6 11.02 -6.19 -1.13
N PHE A 7 10.36 -5.11 -1.49
CA PHE A 7 9.44 -4.44 -0.56
C PHE A 7 8.32 -3.72 -1.30
N ASN A 8 7.14 -3.71 -0.71
CA ASN A 8 6.03 -2.89 -1.20
C ASN A 8 6.44 -1.42 -1.20
N GLY A 9 6.11 -0.70 -2.26
CA GLY A 9 6.48 0.71 -2.40
C GLY A 9 5.71 1.68 -1.52
N ASP A 10 4.82 1.18 -0.67
CA ASP A 10 4.05 2.00 0.26
C ASP A 10 4.77 2.25 1.60
N ALA A 11 4.08 2.91 2.53
CA ALA A 11 4.65 3.27 3.82
C ALA A 11 5.05 2.03 4.64
N ASP A 12 4.24 0.98 4.63
CA ASP A 12 4.51 -0.23 5.42
C ASP A 12 5.76 -0.95 4.91
N GLY A 13 5.87 -1.16 3.60
CA GLY A 13 7.05 -1.79 3.00
C GLY A 13 8.31 -0.93 3.15
N ILE A 14 8.24 0.38 2.85
CA ILE A 14 9.39 1.30 2.95
C ILE A 14 9.89 1.40 4.39
N PHE A 15 9.01 1.64 5.38
CA PHE A 15 9.42 1.79 6.78
C PHE A 15 9.85 0.46 7.41
N SER A 16 9.35 -0.67 6.91
CA SER A 16 9.86 -1.99 7.29
C SER A 16 11.31 -2.17 6.87
N LEU A 17 11.63 -1.86 5.62
CA LEU A 17 13.00 -1.97 5.12
C LEU A 17 13.94 -0.98 5.82
N LEU A 18 13.50 0.28 6.06
CA LEU A 18 14.28 1.27 6.80
C LEU A 18 14.72 0.77 8.17
N GLN A 19 13.80 0.21 8.96
CA GLN A 19 14.12 -0.35 10.26
C GLN A 19 15.23 -1.39 10.17
N LEU A 20 15.09 -2.35 9.26
CA LEU A 20 16.08 -3.42 9.10
C LEU A 20 17.42 -2.88 8.62
N ARG A 21 17.45 -2.00 7.63
CA ARG A 21 18.71 -1.54 7.01
C ARG A 21 19.44 -0.50 7.84
N GLN A 22 18.77 0.18 8.76
CA GLN A 22 19.45 0.98 9.78
C GLN A 22 20.07 0.16 10.92
N ILE A 23 19.68 -1.12 11.07
CA ILE A 23 20.25 -2.06 12.06
C ILE A 23 21.29 -2.97 11.40
N GLU A 24 20.97 -3.49 10.21
CA GLU A 24 21.83 -4.37 9.40
C GLU A 24 21.97 -3.78 7.99
N PRO A 25 22.93 -2.89 7.77
CA PRO A 25 23.12 -2.25 6.47
C PRO A 25 23.48 -3.24 5.36
N ARG A 26 22.84 -3.10 4.20
CA ARG A 26 23.17 -3.83 2.96
C ARG A 26 23.25 -2.84 1.78
N PRO A 27 24.29 -2.01 1.73
CA PRO A 27 24.35 -0.88 0.77
C PRO A 27 24.49 -1.32 -0.68
N GLN A 28 24.76 -2.60 -0.94
CA GLN A 28 24.87 -3.18 -2.28
C GLN A 28 23.63 -4.02 -2.66
N ALA A 29 22.61 -4.08 -1.79
CA ALA A 29 21.39 -4.81 -2.12
C ALA A 29 20.66 -4.15 -3.30
N GLU A 30 20.23 -4.97 -4.25
CA GLU A 30 19.33 -4.52 -5.30
C GLU A 30 17.94 -4.28 -4.71
N LEU A 31 17.42 -3.06 -4.84
CA LEU A 31 16.09 -2.70 -4.39
C LEU A 31 15.06 -3.07 -5.46
N VAL A 32 14.16 -3.98 -5.12
CA VAL A 32 13.08 -4.47 -6.01
C VAL A 32 11.74 -4.03 -5.44
N THR A 33 11.13 -3.04 -6.05
CA THR A 33 9.90 -2.43 -5.56
C THR A 33 9.07 -1.87 -6.72
N GLY A 34 7.89 -1.32 -6.44
CA GLY A 34 7.00 -0.72 -7.41
C GLY A 34 5.89 0.07 -6.71
N VAL A 35 4.78 0.32 -7.39
CA VAL A 35 3.59 0.94 -6.78
C VAL A 35 2.92 -0.01 -5.77
N LYS A 36 2.06 0.51 -4.90
CA LYS A 36 1.38 -0.27 -3.83
C LYS A 36 0.72 -1.57 -4.32
N ARG A 37 0.16 -1.61 -5.51
CA ARG A 37 -0.48 -2.82 -6.08
C ARG A 37 0.50 -3.84 -6.67
N ASP A 38 1.76 -3.46 -6.87
CA ASP A 38 2.78 -4.28 -7.52
C ASP A 38 3.47 -5.17 -6.49
N THR A 39 2.79 -6.25 -6.10
CA THR A 39 3.21 -7.11 -5.00
C THR A 39 3.87 -8.41 -5.44
N GLU A 40 3.88 -8.77 -6.74
CA GLU A 40 4.47 -10.02 -7.23
C GLU A 40 5.98 -9.90 -7.54
N LEU A 41 6.74 -9.33 -6.60
CA LEU A 41 8.12 -8.91 -6.80
C LEU A 41 9.11 -10.08 -6.95
N PHE A 42 8.82 -11.26 -6.39
CA PHE A 42 9.67 -12.44 -6.59
C PHE A 42 9.81 -12.83 -8.07
N LYS A 43 8.82 -12.54 -8.91
CA LYS A 43 8.90 -12.80 -10.35
C LYS A 43 10.08 -12.07 -11.01
N ARG A 44 10.47 -10.91 -10.46
CA ARG A 44 11.55 -10.07 -11.02
C ARG A 44 12.94 -10.62 -10.76
N ILE A 45 13.10 -11.52 -9.77
CA ILE A 45 14.39 -12.10 -9.40
C ILE A 45 14.46 -13.62 -9.61
N ALA A 46 13.33 -14.31 -9.81
CA ALA A 46 13.25 -15.77 -9.80
C ALA A 46 14.17 -16.47 -10.83
N ASP A 47 14.43 -15.83 -11.98
CA ASP A 47 15.31 -16.36 -13.02
C ASP A 47 16.81 -15.99 -12.82
N ARG A 48 17.11 -15.16 -11.83
CA ARG A 48 18.47 -14.63 -11.56
C ARG A 48 19.03 -15.10 -10.22
N ALA A 49 18.15 -15.52 -9.29
CA ALA A 49 18.57 -15.97 -7.97
C ALA A 49 19.38 -17.26 -8.07
N SER A 50 20.38 -17.36 -7.20
CA SER A 50 21.32 -18.46 -7.17
C SER A 50 21.74 -18.82 -5.74
N ALA A 51 22.40 -19.98 -5.58
CA ALA A 51 22.84 -20.46 -4.28
C ALA A 51 23.75 -19.44 -3.57
N GLY A 52 23.43 -19.16 -2.32
CA GLY A 52 24.15 -18.22 -1.46
C GLY A 52 23.69 -16.76 -1.60
N ASP A 53 22.77 -16.42 -2.52
CA ASP A 53 22.15 -15.11 -2.54
C ASP A 53 21.23 -14.92 -1.30
N ARG A 54 21.06 -13.67 -0.88
CA ARG A 54 20.22 -13.33 0.26
C ARG A 54 19.08 -12.43 -0.21
N VAL A 55 17.86 -12.85 0.09
CA VAL A 55 16.63 -12.12 -0.26
C VAL A 55 15.93 -11.70 1.02
N CYS A 56 15.61 -10.42 1.13
CA CYS A 56 14.70 -9.90 2.14
C CYS A 56 13.41 -9.49 1.43
N ALA A 57 12.27 -10.01 1.87
CA ALA A 57 10.96 -9.73 1.28
C ALA A 57 10.01 -9.19 2.34
N LEU A 58 9.46 -7.99 2.11
CA LEU A 58 8.68 -7.24 3.08
C LEU A 58 7.38 -6.73 2.47
N ASP A 59 6.26 -7.05 3.11
CA ASP A 59 4.95 -6.48 2.80
C ASP A 59 4.45 -6.75 1.37
N ILE A 60 4.61 -7.97 0.86
CA ILE A 60 4.28 -8.30 -0.53
C ILE A 60 3.37 -9.53 -0.72
N GLY A 61 2.72 -10.01 0.31
CA GLY A 61 1.78 -11.13 0.25
C GLY A 61 2.39 -12.44 -0.25
N MET A 62 2.69 -13.37 0.66
CA MET A 62 3.33 -14.65 0.31
C MET A 62 2.50 -15.47 -0.69
N SER A 63 1.18 -15.55 -0.54
CA SER A 63 0.30 -16.36 -1.38
C SER A 63 0.43 -16.05 -2.87
N ARG A 64 0.56 -14.77 -3.23
CA ARG A 64 0.73 -14.33 -4.63
C ARG A 64 2.14 -14.60 -5.16
N ASN A 65 3.13 -14.66 -4.26
CA ASN A 65 4.53 -14.85 -4.61
C ASN A 65 4.98 -16.32 -4.55
N THR A 66 4.18 -17.24 -3.99
CA THR A 66 4.59 -18.63 -3.73
C THR A 66 5.23 -19.34 -4.93
N PRO A 67 4.73 -19.26 -6.18
CA PRO A 67 5.37 -19.94 -7.30
C PRO A 67 6.78 -19.44 -7.61
N ALA A 68 6.99 -18.12 -7.57
CA ALA A 68 8.30 -17.51 -7.80
C ALA A 68 9.23 -17.67 -6.59
N LEU A 69 8.70 -17.56 -5.36
CA LEU A 69 9.43 -17.82 -4.12
C LEU A 69 9.99 -19.25 -4.10
N ARG A 70 9.21 -20.28 -4.48
CA ARG A 70 9.70 -21.66 -4.57
C ARG A 70 10.90 -21.77 -5.52
N ARG A 71 10.88 -21.12 -6.69
CA ARG A 71 12.00 -21.13 -7.63
C ARG A 71 13.27 -20.50 -7.04
N VAL A 72 13.12 -19.40 -6.28
CA VAL A 72 14.23 -18.75 -5.57
C VAL A 72 14.82 -19.66 -4.49
N LEU A 73 13.97 -20.35 -3.71
CA LEU A 73 14.37 -21.30 -2.70
C LEU A 73 15.06 -22.53 -3.29
N ASP A 74 14.50 -23.08 -4.38
CA ASP A 74 15.05 -24.23 -5.10
C ASP A 74 16.43 -23.91 -5.72
N ALA A 75 16.66 -22.64 -6.08
CA ALA A 75 17.97 -22.16 -6.53
C ALA A 75 19.00 -22.06 -5.39
N GLY A 76 18.60 -22.24 -4.11
CA GLY A 76 19.47 -22.23 -2.93
C GLY A 76 19.72 -20.84 -2.34
N ALA A 77 18.92 -19.84 -2.68
CA ALA A 77 18.98 -18.53 -2.07
C ALA A 77 18.35 -18.54 -0.66
N GLN A 78 18.94 -17.78 0.27
CA GLN A 78 18.42 -17.61 1.63
C GLN A 78 17.36 -16.49 1.62
N VAL A 79 16.16 -16.78 2.09
CA VAL A 79 15.04 -15.84 2.10
C VAL A 79 14.60 -15.54 3.52
N PHE A 80 14.58 -14.25 3.88
CA PHE A 80 13.83 -13.71 5.00
C PHE A 80 12.55 -13.05 4.47
N PHE A 81 11.39 -13.50 4.94
CA PHE A 81 10.08 -13.01 4.53
C PHE A 81 9.33 -12.47 5.74
N CYS A 82 8.90 -11.20 5.71
CA CYS A 82 8.05 -10.63 6.75
C CYS A 82 6.83 -9.95 6.12
N ASP A 83 5.62 -10.31 6.59
CA ASP A 83 4.38 -9.87 5.98
C ASP A 83 3.19 -10.05 6.93
N HIS A 84 2.17 -9.20 6.78
CA HIS A 84 0.92 -9.27 7.53
C HIS A 84 -0.28 -9.75 6.70
N HIS A 85 -0.06 -10.09 5.44
CA HIS A 85 -1.11 -10.63 4.58
C HIS A 85 -1.28 -12.13 4.75
N ALA A 86 -2.43 -12.67 4.28
CA ALA A 86 -2.67 -14.10 4.27
C ALA A 86 -1.56 -14.86 3.51
N THR A 87 -0.91 -15.81 4.18
CA THR A 87 0.26 -16.50 3.66
C THR A 87 -0.07 -17.53 2.58
N GLY A 88 -1.27 -18.12 2.63
CA GLY A 88 -1.56 -19.34 1.85
C GLY A 88 -0.66 -20.50 2.28
N ASP A 89 -0.31 -21.37 1.33
CA ASP A 89 0.58 -22.52 1.56
C ASP A 89 2.04 -22.05 1.67
N ILE A 90 2.60 -22.09 2.86
CA ILE A 90 3.99 -21.71 3.13
C ILE A 90 4.94 -22.80 2.57
N PRO A 91 5.91 -22.44 1.70
CA PRO A 91 6.91 -23.39 1.20
C PRO A 91 7.74 -23.98 2.35
N GLN A 92 7.90 -25.30 2.34
CA GLN A 92 8.80 -25.98 3.27
C GLN A 92 10.23 -25.94 2.70
N SER A 93 11.12 -25.16 3.33
CA SER A 93 12.52 -25.04 2.92
C SER A 93 13.38 -24.60 4.10
N GLU A 94 14.58 -25.19 4.24
CA GLU A 94 15.59 -24.74 5.20
C GLU A 94 16.18 -23.37 4.86
N HIS A 95 15.95 -22.89 3.64
CA HIS A 95 16.39 -21.58 3.16
C HIS A 95 15.36 -20.47 3.44
N LEU A 96 14.19 -20.79 4.00
CA LEU A 96 13.14 -19.81 4.30
C LEU A 96 13.03 -19.55 5.80
N THR A 97 13.31 -18.32 6.19
CA THR A 97 12.91 -17.77 7.50
C THR A 97 11.77 -16.81 7.28
N PHE A 98 10.69 -16.93 8.06
CA PHE A 98 9.54 -16.05 7.90
C PHE A 98 8.99 -15.55 9.24
N VAL A 99 8.44 -14.34 9.23
CA VAL A 99 7.70 -13.70 10.30
C VAL A 99 6.37 -13.24 9.71
N THR A 100 5.29 -13.91 10.07
CA THR A 100 3.96 -13.59 9.51
C THR A 100 2.91 -13.61 10.60
N GLU A 101 1.98 -12.67 10.55
CA GLU A 101 0.82 -12.62 11.42
C GLU A 101 -0.38 -12.07 10.65
N ASP A 102 -1.34 -12.94 10.33
CA ASP A 102 -2.60 -12.59 9.66
C ASP A 102 -3.64 -12.18 10.72
N ALA A 103 -3.38 -11.08 11.42
CA ALA A 103 -4.29 -10.49 12.38
C ALA A 103 -4.77 -9.11 11.91
N ARG A 104 -6.05 -8.82 12.12
CA ARG A 104 -6.61 -7.51 11.78
C ARG A 104 -5.90 -6.40 12.58
N GLY A 105 -5.58 -5.30 11.90
CA GLY A 105 -4.98 -4.13 12.52
C GLY A 105 -3.50 -4.30 12.90
N ILE A 106 -2.78 -5.18 12.22
CA ILE A 106 -1.33 -5.35 12.28
C ILE A 106 -0.72 -5.03 10.91
N CYS A 107 0.46 -4.46 10.88
CA CYS A 107 1.22 -4.16 9.69
C CYS A 107 2.64 -4.73 9.74
N THR A 108 3.30 -4.84 8.59
CA THR A 108 4.65 -5.39 8.47
C THR A 108 5.68 -4.57 9.25
N ALA A 109 5.55 -3.24 9.27
CA ALA A 109 6.43 -2.37 10.04
C ALA A 109 6.36 -2.64 11.55
N TYR A 110 5.20 -3.02 12.07
CA TYR A 110 5.06 -3.48 13.46
C TYR A 110 5.74 -4.84 13.67
N LEU A 111 5.58 -5.80 12.76
CA LEU A 111 6.26 -7.10 12.88
C LEU A 111 7.78 -6.94 12.89
N ILE A 112 8.31 -6.04 12.07
CA ILE A 112 9.75 -5.71 12.06
C ILE A 112 10.16 -4.99 13.35
N ASP A 113 9.32 -4.11 13.92
CA ASP A 113 9.57 -3.50 15.24
C ASP A 113 9.70 -4.59 16.32
N GLN A 114 8.78 -5.57 16.35
CA GLN A 114 8.85 -6.68 17.29
C GLN A 114 10.10 -7.55 17.06
N PHE A 115 10.40 -7.89 15.80
CA PHE A 115 11.58 -8.67 15.43
C PHE A 115 12.90 -7.98 15.83
N SER A 116 12.94 -6.66 15.80
CA SER A 116 14.13 -5.84 16.09
C SER A 116 14.20 -5.28 17.52
N ASP A 117 13.31 -5.71 18.43
CA ASP A 117 13.20 -5.20 19.80
C ASP A 117 12.99 -3.67 19.88
N GLY A 118 12.26 -3.09 18.93
CA GLY A 118 11.88 -1.69 18.94
C GLY A 118 13.01 -0.70 18.66
N LYS A 119 14.15 -1.14 18.12
CA LYS A 119 15.33 -0.28 17.91
C LYS A 119 15.07 0.93 17.00
N LYS A 120 14.06 0.82 16.15
CA LYS A 120 13.69 1.85 15.16
C LYS A 120 12.19 2.15 15.16
N ALA A 121 11.56 2.08 16.32
CA ALA A 121 10.12 2.16 16.52
C ALA A 121 9.45 3.42 15.94
N GLY A 122 10.17 4.55 15.84
CA GLY A 122 9.63 5.76 15.19
C GLY A 122 9.16 5.49 13.76
N TRP A 123 9.93 4.71 12.99
CA TRP A 123 9.55 4.31 11.63
C TRP A 123 8.36 3.33 11.62
N ALA A 124 8.28 2.42 12.61
CA ALA A 124 7.14 1.52 12.74
C ALA A 124 5.84 2.28 13.02
N VAL A 125 5.88 3.37 13.82
CA VAL A 125 4.73 4.25 14.06
C VAL A 125 4.29 4.90 12.75
N CYS A 126 5.22 5.41 11.94
CA CYS A 126 4.89 5.98 10.62
C CYS A 126 4.27 4.92 9.68
N GLY A 127 4.78 3.67 9.66
CA GLY A 127 4.23 2.58 8.87
C GLY A 127 2.79 2.24 9.26
N ALA A 128 2.52 2.13 10.56
CA ALA A 128 1.18 1.87 11.08
C ALA A 128 0.19 3.00 10.72
N TYR A 129 0.61 4.26 10.78
CA TYR A 129 -0.22 5.39 10.33
C TYR A 129 -0.45 5.36 8.81
N GLY A 130 0.53 4.97 8.01
CA GLY A 130 0.38 4.81 6.57
C GLY A 130 -0.68 3.79 6.18
N GLU A 131 -0.80 2.70 6.95
CA GLU A 131 -1.87 1.69 6.81
C GLU A 131 -3.21 2.08 7.47
N ASN A 132 -3.32 3.32 7.97
CA ASN A 132 -4.50 3.82 8.70
C ASN A 132 -4.80 3.05 10.00
N PHE A 133 -3.80 2.39 10.61
CA PHE A 133 -3.94 1.67 11.87
C PHE A 133 -3.61 2.59 13.08
N GLN A 134 -4.51 3.55 13.34
CA GLN A 134 -4.34 4.57 14.38
C GLN A 134 -4.09 3.98 15.78
N ASP A 135 -4.87 2.96 16.15
CA ASP A 135 -4.75 2.29 17.47
C ASP A 135 -3.42 1.55 17.59
N LEU A 136 -2.96 0.89 16.52
CA LEU A 136 -1.67 0.24 16.48
C LEU A 136 -0.53 1.24 16.64
N ALA A 137 -0.56 2.33 15.88
CA ALA A 137 0.46 3.39 15.97
C ALA A 137 0.55 3.96 17.39
N GLY A 138 -0.61 4.26 18.02
CA GLY A 138 -0.68 4.71 19.41
C GLY A 138 -0.12 3.68 20.41
N ARG A 139 -0.42 2.38 20.20
CA ARG A 139 0.10 1.28 21.02
C ARG A 139 1.62 1.16 20.90
N ILE A 140 2.17 1.13 19.68
CA ILE A 140 3.63 1.10 19.46
C ILE A 140 4.29 2.29 20.16
N ALA A 141 3.75 3.50 19.96
CA ALA A 141 4.31 4.70 20.56
C ALA A 141 4.34 4.64 22.10
N ALA A 142 3.27 4.13 22.73
CA ALA A 142 3.19 3.97 24.18
C ALA A 142 4.16 2.90 24.71
N GLU A 143 4.18 1.71 24.11
CA GLU A 143 5.04 0.60 24.49
C GLU A 143 6.53 0.93 24.34
N ARG A 144 6.90 1.62 23.25
CA ARG A 144 8.27 2.01 22.93
C ARG A 144 8.67 3.37 23.52
N LYS A 145 7.74 4.02 24.24
CA LYS A 145 7.95 5.34 24.89
C LYS A 145 8.43 6.42 23.91
N ILE A 146 7.82 6.42 22.72
CA ILE A 146 8.09 7.43 21.70
C ILE A 146 7.61 8.81 22.23
N THR A 147 8.50 9.80 22.22
CA THR A 147 8.22 11.17 22.64
C THR A 147 7.97 12.12 21.49
N PHE A 148 8.06 11.64 20.26
CA PHE A 148 7.81 12.42 19.05
C PHE A 148 6.34 12.84 18.93
N PRO A 149 6.02 14.01 18.34
CA PRO A 149 4.65 14.40 18.07
C PRO A 149 3.95 13.43 17.10
N LEU A 150 2.95 12.69 17.58
CA LEU A 150 2.30 11.63 16.80
C LEU A 150 1.61 12.15 15.54
N ASN A 151 1.10 13.38 15.55
CA ASN A 151 0.51 14.01 14.38
C ASN A 151 1.54 14.23 13.23
N GLN A 152 2.80 14.49 13.55
CA GLN A 152 3.86 14.63 12.56
C GLN A 152 4.28 13.26 11.99
N LEU A 153 4.37 12.22 12.85
CA LEU A 153 4.63 10.87 12.40
C LEU A 153 3.49 10.33 11.53
N ARG A 154 2.25 10.71 11.86
CA ARG A 154 1.07 10.41 11.05
C ARG A 154 1.17 11.08 9.69
N GLU A 155 1.43 12.38 9.63
CA GLU A 155 1.61 13.10 8.36
C GLU A 155 2.66 12.40 7.49
N LEU A 156 3.81 12.05 8.04
CA LEU A 156 4.86 11.36 7.27
C LEU A 156 4.39 9.99 6.75
N GLY A 157 3.74 9.19 7.60
CA GLY A 157 3.17 7.91 7.21
C GLY A 157 2.17 8.05 6.06
N GLU A 158 1.24 8.99 6.17
CA GLU A 158 0.22 9.26 5.15
C GLU A 158 0.84 9.76 3.84
N LEU A 159 1.85 10.65 3.87
CA LEU A 159 2.53 11.17 2.69
C LEU A 159 3.32 10.10 1.95
N VAL A 160 4.06 9.24 2.67
CA VAL A 160 4.80 8.13 2.06
C VAL A 160 3.82 7.11 1.46
N ASN A 161 2.72 6.80 2.16
CA ASN A 161 1.69 5.91 1.64
C ASN A 161 0.99 6.49 0.39
N TYR A 162 0.67 7.78 0.42
CA TYR A 162 0.12 8.50 -0.72
C TYR A 162 1.00 8.41 -1.95
N ASN A 163 2.32 8.56 -1.79
CA ASN A 163 3.24 8.44 -2.92
C ASN A 163 3.14 7.08 -3.65
N ALA A 164 2.69 6.02 -2.98
CA ALA A 164 2.61 4.67 -3.55
C ALA A 164 1.36 4.39 -4.39
N TYR A 165 0.35 5.28 -4.39
CA TYR A 165 -0.94 5.06 -5.06
C TYR A 165 -0.93 5.43 -6.55
N GLY A 166 0.13 5.14 -7.29
CA GLY A 166 0.13 5.27 -8.76
C GLY A 166 -0.50 4.08 -9.48
N SER A 167 -0.74 4.22 -10.76
CA SER A 167 -0.97 3.10 -11.68
C SER A 167 0.33 2.42 -12.05
N THR A 168 1.34 3.23 -12.29
CA THR A 168 2.72 2.86 -12.58
C THR A 168 3.66 3.77 -11.76
N VAL A 169 4.94 3.47 -11.76
CA VAL A 169 5.93 4.27 -11.02
C VAL A 169 6.10 5.69 -11.59
N GLU A 170 5.75 5.90 -12.85
CA GLU A 170 5.77 7.21 -13.52
C GLU A 170 4.69 8.16 -12.99
N ASP A 171 3.62 7.64 -12.38
CA ASP A 171 2.60 8.46 -11.71
C ASP A 171 3.09 9.04 -10.38
N LEU A 172 4.13 8.46 -9.78
CA LEU A 172 4.57 8.81 -8.43
C LEU A 172 5.43 10.08 -8.43
N HIS A 173 5.49 10.77 -7.29
CA HIS A 173 6.43 11.89 -7.10
C HIS A 173 7.86 11.40 -6.98
N PHE A 174 8.04 10.25 -6.33
CA PHE A 174 9.32 9.55 -6.18
C PHE A 174 9.15 8.08 -6.47
N HIS A 175 10.09 7.48 -7.20
CA HIS A 175 10.20 6.04 -7.22
C HIS A 175 10.39 5.51 -5.79
N PRO A 176 9.72 4.43 -5.33
CA PRO A 176 9.80 3.99 -3.94
C PRO A 176 11.23 3.70 -3.45
N SER A 177 12.12 3.21 -4.33
CA SER A 177 13.53 3.02 -3.99
C SER A 177 14.29 4.34 -3.78
N GLU A 178 13.92 5.40 -4.51
CA GLU A 178 14.48 6.73 -4.33
C GLU A 178 14.01 7.35 -3.02
N LEU A 179 12.71 7.28 -2.74
CA LEU A 179 12.16 7.77 -1.47
C LEU A 179 12.75 7.02 -0.27
N TYR A 180 12.89 5.69 -0.37
CA TYR A 180 13.60 4.90 0.62
C TYR A 180 15.03 5.39 0.84
N ALA A 181 15.79 5.64 -0.23
CA ALA A 181 17.18 6.10 -0.13
C ALA A 181 17.30 7.48 0.53
N ILE A 182 16.37 8.39 0.24
CA ILE A 182 16.28 9.71 0.89
C ILE A 182 16.03 9.54 2.39
N LEU A 183 15.04 8.74 2.78
CA LEU A 183 14.69 8.50 4.17
C LEU A 183 15.80 7.78 4.95
N LEU A 184 16.53 6.85 4.29
CA LEU A 184 17.62 6.09 4.91
C LEU A 184 18.78 6.97 5.42
N ALA A 185 18.94 8.17 4.86
CA ALA A 185 19.96 9.14 5.29
C ALA A 185 19.69 9.71 6.69
N TYR A 186 18.47 9.56 7.22
CA TYR A 186 18.05 10.12 8.51
C TYR A 186 17.95 9.02 9.57
N PRO A 187 18.45 9.25 10.81
CA PRO A 187 18.46 8.24 11.86
C PRO A 187 17.07 7.85 12.38
N ASP A 188 16.12 8.75 12.27
CA ASP A 188 14.73 8.61 12.72
C ASP A 188 13.80 9.57 11.96
N PRO A 189 12.47 9.40 12.06
CA PRO A 189 11.52 10.24 11.33
C PRO A 189 11.54 11.72 11.75
N MET A 190 11.90 12.05 13.01
CA MET A 190 11.94 13.44 13.45
C MET A 190 13.12 14.19 12.82
N ALA A 191 14.29 13.54 12.72
CA ALA A 191 15.43 14.13 12.03
C ALA A 191 15.10 14.48 10.57
N PHE A 192 14.32 13.63 9.88
CA PHE A 192 13.84 13.91 8.52
C PHE A 192 12.86 15.11 8.50
N LEU A 193 11.91 15.14 9.43
CA LEU A 193 10.88 16.19 9.48
C LEU A 193 11.46 17.56 9.88
N GLU A 194 12.44 17.59 10.80
CA GLU A 194 13.10 18.80 11.28
C GLU A 194 14.05 19.40 10.25
N ASP A 195 14.76 18.55 9.48
CA ASP A 195 15.60 19.00 8.38
C ASP A 195 14.77 19.58 7.22
N GLY A 196 13.52 19.08 7.05
CA GLY A 196 12.57 19.57 6.06
C GLY A 196 13.09 19.46 4.63
N PRO A 197 13.59 18.29 4.17
CA PRO A 197 14.19 18.16 2.86
C PRO A 197 13.19 18.45 1.74
N GLU A 198 13.69 18.83 0.57
CA GLU A 198 12.87 19.12 -0.61
C GLU A 198 11.86 18.01 -0.91
N ALA A 199 12.22 16.75 -0.68
CA ALA A 199 11.33 15.61 -0.87
C ALA A 199 10.06 15.69 0.00
N LEU A 200 10.17 16.15 1.25
CA LEU A 200 9.00 16.35 2.12
C LEU A 200 8.07 17.43 1.57
N GLU A 201 8.61 18.53 1.09
CA GLU A 201 7.81 19.62 0.52
C GLU A 201 7.17 19.23 -0.81
N ILE A 202 7.83 18.43 -1.65
CA ILE A 202 7.25 17.87 -2.88
C ILE A 202 6.05 16.97 -2.53
N LEU A 203 6.19 16.06 -1.57
CA LEU A 203 5.08 15.19 -1.13
C LEU A 203 3.91 15.99 -0.58
N ARG A 204 4.17 17.00 0.27
CA ARG A 204 3.13 17.89 0.84
C ARG A 204 2.42 18.69 -0.23
N ALA A 205 3.15 19.26 -1.17
CA ALA A 205 2.58 20.05 -2.26
C ALA A 205 1.75 19.16 -3.21
N GLY A 206 2.29 17.98 -3.56
CA GLY A 206 1.60 17.01 -4.38
C GLY A 206 0.30 16.52 -3.74
N TYR A 207 0.34 16.15 -2.48
CA TYR A 207 -0.84 15.72 -1.72
C TYR A 207 -1.94 16.79 -1.73
N ARG A 208 -1.60 18.05 -1.42
CA ARG A 208 -2.57 19.16 -1.46
C ARG A 208 -3.15 19.37 -2.86
N SER A 209 -2.28 19.39 -3.87
CA SER A 209 -2.72 19.58 -5.27
C SER A 209 -3.65 18.46 -5.76
N ASP A 210 -3.38 17.21 -5.36
CA ASP A 210 -4.21 16.08 -5.77
C ASP A 210 -5.58 16.10 -5.07
N TRP A 211 -5.66 16.61 -3.83
CA TRP A 211 -6.95 16.86 -3.18
C TRP A 211 -7.78 17.94 -3.88
N ASP A 212 -7.15 18.95 -4.50
CA ASP A 212 -7.87 19.93 -5.34
C ASP A 212 -8.50 19.24 -6.56
N ILE A 213 -7.87 18.19 -7.11
CA ILE A 213 -8.46 17.37 -8.20
C ILE A 213 -9.65 16.55 -7.67
N ALA A 214 -9.51 15.93 -6.49
CA ALA A 214 -10.61 15.19 -5.85
C ALA A 214 -11.83 16.10 -5.59
N GLY A 215 -11.61 17.36 -5.20
CA GLY A 215 -12.67 18.36 -5.01
C GLY A 215 -13.40 18.76 -6.30
N GLN A 216 -12.87 18.38 -7.48
CA GLN A 216 -13.48 18.60 -8.79
C GLN A 216 -14.15 17.35 -9.36
N ALA A 217 -14.31 16.28 -8.54
CA ALA A 217 -14.94 15.05 -8.96
C ALA A 217 -16.35 15.30 -9.52
N ARG A 218 -16.67 14.64 -10.63
CA ARG A 218 -17.99 14.75 -11.26
C ARG A 218 -18.91 13.68 -10.73
N GLU A 219 -20.11 14.08 -10.36
CA GLU A 219 -21.18 13.16 -9.98
C GLU A 219 -21.67 12.37 -11.21
N ILE A 220 -21.66 11.05 -11.11
CA ILE A 220 -22.20 10.14 -12.12
C ILE A 220 -23.56 9.60 -11.67
N ASP A 221 -23.68 9.18 -10.39
CA ASP A 221 -24.92 8.74 -9.78
C ASP A 221 -24.93 9.09 -8.28
N ILE A 222 -26.13 9.51 -7.80
CA ILE A 222 -26.42 9.69 -6.38
C ILE A 222 -27.71 8.96 -6.08
N SER A 223 -27.65 8.03 -5.14
CA SER A 223 -28.80 7.20 -4.77
C SER A 223 -28.82 6.92 -3.26
N ASN A 224 -29.82 6.16 -2.81
CA ASN A 224 -29.85 5.68 -1.43
C ASN A 224 -28.68 4.72 -1.13
N ALA A 225 -28.16 4.03 -2.14
CA ALA A 225 -26.99 3.14 -2.02
C ALA A 225 -25.72 3.92 -1.66
N GLY A 226 -25.53 5.09 -2.24
CA GLY A 226 -24.33 5.90 -2.10
C GLY A 226 -24.08 6.76 -3.31
N GLN A 227 -22.80 7.01 -3.61
CA GLN A 227 -22.39 7.89 -4.71
C GLN A 227 -21.38 7.22 -5.62
N ILE A 228 -21.54 7.49 -6.91
CA ILE A 228 -20.56 7.17 -7.95
C ILE A 228 -20.02 8.49 -8.48
N LEU A 229 -18.72 8.70 -8.34
CA LEU A 229 -18.01 9.91 -8.71
C LEU A 229 -16.93 9.59 -9.74
N SER A 230 -16.63 10.51 -10.66
CA SER A 230 -15.54 10.33 -11.62
C SER A 230 -14.44 11.38 -11.49
N LEU A 231 -13.20 10.93 -11.70
CA LEU A 231 -12.00 11.74 -11.77
C LEU A 231 -11.40 11.68 -13.19
N PRO A 232 -10.77 12.77 -13.68
CA PRO A 232 -10.14 12.79 -14.99
C PRO A 232 -8.97 11.80 -15.08
N ALA A 233 -8.57 11.45 -16.31
CA ALA A 233 -7.35 10.69 -16.55
C ALA A 233 -6.12 11.54 -16.18
N SER A 234 -5.46 11.24 -15.10
CA SER A 234 -4.24 11.94 -14.67
C SER A 234 -3.48 11.14 -13.59
N PRO A 235 -2.14 11.34 -13.48
CA PRO A 235 -1.37 10.81 -12.35
C PRO A 235 -1.94 11.20 -10.98
N ALA A 236 -2.40 12.44 -10.84
CA ALA A 236 -3.05 12.95 -9.62
C ALA A 236 -4.29 12.12 -9.23
N SER A 237 -5.17 11.86 -10.19
CA SER A 237 -6.37 11.02 -9.97
C SER A 237 -6.01 9.59 -9.58
N ASN A 238 -4.95 9.04 -10.17
CA ASN A 238 -4.45 7.71 -9.81
C ASN A 238 -3.95 7.66 -8.37
N ARG A 239 -3.24 8.71 -7.91
CA ARG A 239 -2.74 8.79 -6.53
C ARG A 239 -3.84 9.03 -5.50
N ILE A 240 -4.81 9.92 -5.82
CA ILE A 240 -5.79 10.35 -4.82
C ILE A 240 -7.06 9.50 -4.78
N GLY A 241 -7.42 8.79 -5.86
CA GLY A 241 -8.73 8.14 -5.98
C GLY A 241 -9.08 7.17 -4.84
N GLY A 242 -8.12 6.37 -4.37
CA GLY A 242 -8.32 5.46 -3.24
C GLY A 242 -8.45 6.19 -1.89
N LEU A 243 -7.66 7.24 -1.68
CA LEU A 243 -7.70 8.08 -0.48
C LEU A 243 -8.99 8.90 -0.43
N PHE A 244 -9.42 9.43 -1.57
CA PHE A 244 -10.69 10.14 -1.70
C PHE A 244 -11.88 9.24 -1.36
N ALA A 245 -11.88 8.00 -1.87
CA ALA A 245 -12.90 7.01 -1.51
C ALA A 245 -12.94 6.70 -0.01
N ASN A 246 -11.78 6.63 0.66
CA ASN A 246 -11.71 6.45 2.11
C ASN A 246 -12.32 7.67 2.85
N ALA A 247 -11.92 8.88 2.46
CA ALA A 247 -12.41 10.10 3.11
C ALA A 247 -13.94 10.23 3.01
N LEU A 248 -14.53 9.87 1.86
CA LEU A 248 -15.97 9.91 1.68
C LEU A 248 -16.71 8.92 2.59
N VAL A 249 -16.20 7.71 2.75
CA VAL A 249 -16.85 6.73 3.64
C VAL A 249 -16.64 7.08 5.12
N ASP A 250 -15.56 7.75 5.48
CA ASP A 250 -15.33 8.26 6.84
C ASP A 250 -16.29 9.43 7.15
N GLU A 251 -16.64 10.25 6.15
CA GLU A 251 -17.61 11.35 6.28
C GLU A 251 -19.07 10.84 6.32
N ASP A 252 -19.44 9.86 5.51
CA ASP A 252 -20.77 9.24 5.50
C ASP A 252 -20.65 7.70 5.52
N PRO A 253 -20.46 7.09 6.72
CA PRO A 253 -20.21 5.66 6.87
C PRO A 253 -21.42 4.76 6.56
N ASP A 254 -22.61 5.34 6.37
CA ASP A 254 -23.81 4.62 5.96
C ASP A 254 -23.91 4.42 4.45
N LYS A 255 -23.04 5.07 3.66
CA LYS A 255 -23.07 5.06 2.21
C LYS A 255 -21.94 4.23 1.60
N ALA A 256 -22.20 3.71 0.41
CA ALA A 256 -21.15 3.17 -0.45
C ALA A 256 -20.60 4.26 -1.37
N PHE A 257 -19.34 4.11 -1.77
CA PHE A 257 -18.72 5.02 -2.72
C PHE A 257 -17.98 4.25 -3.81
N ALA A 258 -18.13 4.69 -5.05
CA ALA A 258 -17.34 4.25 -6.18
C ALA A 258 -16.66 5.45 -6.84
N ILE A 259 -15.34 5.44 -6.88
CA ILE A 259 -14.54 6.47 -7.56
C ILE A 259 -14.03 5.88 -8.87
N LEU A 260 -14.51 6.42 -9.97
CA LEU A 260 -14.14 6.07 -11.33
C LEU A 260 -13.04 6.99 -11.81
N THR A 261 -11.82 6.51 -11.91
CA THR A 261 -10.73 7.26 -12.53
C THR A 261 -10.66 6.90 -14.01
N HIS A 262 -10.84 7.89 -14.89
CA HIS A 262 -10.68 7.66 -16.32
C HIS A 262 -9.30 7.09 -16.63
N LEU A 263 -9.24 6.07 -17.46
CA LEU A 263 -7.99 5.54 -17.99
C LEU A 263 -7.48 6.43 -19.14
N ASP A 264 -6.25 6.15 -19.59
CA ASP A 264 -5.70 6.79 -20.78
C ASP A 264 -6.69 6.65 -21.94
N PRO A 265 -6.93 7.70 -22.75
CA PRO A 265 -7.86 7.66 -23.88
C PRO A 265 -7.57 6.53 -24.89
N ASP A 266 -6.33 6.09 -25.02
CA ASP A 266 -5.96 4.96 -25.90
C ASP A 266 -6.42 3.60 -25.33
N ILE A 267 -6.66 3.51 -24.02
CA ILE A 267 -7.18 2.31 -23.34
C ILE A 267 -8.71 2.39 -23.25
N GLY A 268 -9.24 3.57 -22.89
CA GLY A 268 -10.65 3.81 -22.63
C GLY A 268 -11.14 3.20 -21.31
N GLY A 269 -12.35 3.58 -20.88
CA GLY A 269 -12.96 3.06 -19.66
C GLY A 269 -12.39 3.65 -18.36
N TYR A 270 -12.59 2.92 -17.27
CA TYR A 270 -12.32 3.43 -15.92
C TYR A 270 -11.60 2.40 -15.07
N ARG A 271 -10.71 2.88 -14.20
CA ARG A 271 -10.34 2.18 -12.98
C ARG A 271 -11.32 2.56 -11.90
N VAL A 272 -11.74 1.60 -11.07
CA VAL A 272 -12.74 1.86 -10.03
C VAL A 272 -12.20 1.50 -8.65
N SER A 273 -12.37 2.42 -7.70
CA SER A 273 -12.18 2.17 -6.28
C SER A 273 -13.55 2.11 -5.60
N VAL A 274 -13.90 0.97 -5.00
CA VAL A 274 -15.17 0.75 -4.32
C VAL A 274 -14.97 0.73 -2.80
N ARG A 275 -15.88 1.36 -2.07
CA ARG A 275 -15.99 1.26 -0.61
C ARG A 275 -17.40 0.85 -0.25
N ALA A 276 -17.52 -0.21 0.57
CA ALA A 276 -18.81 -0.61 1.17
C ALA A 276 -19.12 0.27 2.39
N PRO A 277 -20.41 0.41 2.77
CA PRO A 277 -20.79 1.07 4.02
C PRO A 277 -20.15 0.37 5.24
N ILE A 278 -19.80 1.17 6.26
CA ILE A 278 -19.20 0.64 7.50
C ILE A 278 -20.28 0.24 8.50
N THR A 279 -21.36 1.00 8.60
CA THR A 279 -22.36 0.90 9.67
C THR A 279 -23.55 0.02 9.35
N ARG A 280 -23.71 -0.40 8.09
CA ARG A 280 -24.81 -1.29 7.68
C ARG A 280 -24.31 -2.48 6.87
N GLN A 281 -25.06 -3.59 7.00
CA GLN A 281 -24.76 -4.80 6.23
C GLN A 281 -25.26 -4.64 4.78
N THR A 282 -24.33 -4.80 3.85
CA THR A 282 -24.57 -4.81 2.41
C THR A 282 -23.77 -5.95 1.78
N GLN A 283 -23.80 -6.04 0.46
CA GLN A 283 -22.85 -6.90 -0.24
C GLN A 283 -21.40 -6.42 0.05
N PRO A 284 -20.44 -7.32 0.33
CA PRO A 284 -19.04 -6.96 0.47
C PRO A 284 -18.47 -6.35 -0.82
N ALA A 285 -17.58 -5.35 -0.68
CA ALA A 285 -17.00 -4.65 -1.83
C ALA A 285 -16.19 -5.58 -2.75
N ASP A 286 -15.46 -6.55 -2.18
CA ASP A 286 -14.71 -7.54 -2.94
C ASP A 286 -15.62 -8.46 -3.76
N VAL A 287 -16.73 -8.91 -3.19
CA VAL A 287 -17.74 -9.73 -3.90
C VAL A 287 -18.35 -8.93 -5.07
N PHE A 288 -18.62 -7.64 -4.86
CA PHE A 288 -19.08 -6.74 -5.92
C PHE A 288 -18.04 -6.58 -7.02
N ALA A 289 -16.79 -6.30 -6.65
CA ALA A 289 -15.71 -6.05 -7.61
C ALA A 289 -15.34 -7.29 -8.44
N ILE A 290 -15.41 -8.50 -7.86
CA ILE A 290 -15.13 -9.78 -8.56
C ILE A 290 -16.04 -9.95 -9.80
N ALA A 291 -17.28 -9.47 -9.75
CA ALA A 291 -18.20 -9.54 -10.90
C ALA A 291 -17.69 -8.74 -12.13
N TYR A 292 -16.77 -7.82 -11.91
CA TYR A 292 -16.13 -6.98 -12.94
C TYR A 292 -14.63 -7.30 -13.11
N GLY A 293 -14.18 -8.49 -12.68
CA GLY A 293 -12.77 -8.91 -12.80
C GLY A 293 -11.84 -8.25 -11.77
N GLY A 294 -12.40 -7.57 -10.77
CA GLY A 294 -11.65 -6.91 -9.69
C GLY A 294 -11.45 -7.78 -8.46
N GLY A 295 -11.08 -7.16 -7.35
CA GLY A 295 -10.87 -7.84 -6.07
C GLY A 295 -10.54 -6.87 -4.95
N GLY A 296 -10.34 -7.41 -3.74
CA GLY A 296 -10.05 -6.59 -2.57
C GLY A 296 -10.41 -7.26 -1.27
N ARG A 297 -10.93 -6.46 -0.34
CA ARG A 297 -11.46 -6.88 0.97
C ARG A 297 -12.95 -6.51 1.05
N ALA A 298 -13.64 -7.02 2.06
CA ALA A 298 -15.07 -6.77 2.25
C ALA A 298 -15.43 -5.27 2.33
N GLU A 299 -14.56 -4.46 2.93
CA GLU A 299 -14.77 -3.03 3.13
C GLU A 299 -14.30 -2.19 1.92
N SER A 300 -13.31 -2.69 1.15
CA SER A 300 -12.70 -1.93 0.05
C SER A 300 -12.19 -2.84 -1.05
N ALA A 301 -12.51 -2.51 -2.30
CA ALA A 301 -12.12 -3.26 -3.47
C ALA A 301 -11.75 -2.35 -4.65
N GLY A 302 -11.08 -2.92 -5.64
CA GLY A 302 -10.72 -2.24 -6.87
C GLY A 302 -11.10 -3.06 -8.11
N ILE A 303 -11.38 -2.35 -9.19
CA ILE A 303 -11.56 -2.92 -10.53
C ILE A 303 -10.54 -2.22 -11.42
N ASP A 304 -9.65 -2.99 -12.06
CA ASP A 304 -8.56 -2.42 -12.83
C ASP A 304 -9.04 -1.82 -14.16
N HIS A 305 -10.10 -2.38 -14.74
CA HIS A 305 -10.71 -1.89 -15.95
C HIS A 305 -12.22 -2.15 -15.98
N LEU A 306 -13.01 -1.08 -16.05
CA LEU A 306 -14.45 -1.08 -16.33
C LEU A 306 -14.66 -0.43 -17.69
N ASP A 307 -15.19 -1.17 -18.67
CA ASP A 307 -15.50 -0.63 -19.99
C ASP A 307 -16.61 0.44 -19.92
N GLU A 308 -16.53 1.47 -20.77
CA GLU A 308 -17.56 2.52 -20.82
C GLU A 308 -18.95 1.98 -21.14
N SER A 309 -19.03 0.93 -21.95
CA SER A 309 -20.29 0.29 -22.32
C SER A 309 -20.97 -0.45 -21.16
N GLU A 310 -20.23 -0.77 -20.08
CA GLU A 310 -20.76 -1.41 -18.87
C GLU A 310 -21.27 -0.41 -17.82
N MET A 311 -21.19 0.90 -18.07
CA MET A 311 -21.51 1.92 -17.06
C MET A 311 -22.93 1.81 -16.52
N ASP A 312 -23.94 1.64 -17.39
CA ASP A 312 -25.35 1.54 -16.97
C ASP A 312 -25.56 0.27 -16.12
N ASN A 313 -24.94 -0.84 -16.50
CA ASN A 313 -24.98 -2.09 -15.74
C ASN A 313 -24.29 -1.92 -14.38
N PHE A 314 -23.14 -1.25 -14.34
CA PHE A 314 -22.39 -0.97 -13.12
C PHE A 314 -23.20 -0.12 -12.14
N ILE A 315 -23.83 0.97 -12.60
CA ILE A 315 -24.70 1.84 -11.77
C ILE A 315 -25.85 1.02 -11.18
N SER A 316 -26.56 0.25 -12.01
CA SER A 316 -27.69 -0.56 -11.58
C SER A 316 -27.28 -1.64 -10.55
N ALA A 317 -26.14 -2.28 -10.78
CA ALA A 317 -25.58 -3.27 -9.87
C ALA A 317 -25.12 -2.64 -8.54
N PHE A 318 -24.49 -1.46 -8.59
CA PHE A 318 -24.07 -0.71 -7.40
C PHE A 318 -25.28 -0.34 -6.52
N GLN A 319 -26.33 0.20 -7.13
CA GLN A 319 -27.57 0.52 -6.42
C GLN A 319 -28.22 -0.71 -5.79
N THR A 320 -28.15 -1.87 -6.46
CA THR A 320 -28.70 -3.13 -5.93
C THR A 320 -27.87 -3.70 -4.79
N ALA A 321 -26.54 -3.66 -4.92
CA ALA A 321 -25.61 -4.23 -3.95
C ALA A 321 -25.54 -3.46 -2.63
N PHE A 322 -25.69 -2.13 -2.71
CA PHE A 322 -25.48 -1.21 -1.59
C PHE A 322 -26.70 -0.39 -1.20
N GLY A 323 -27.85 -0.60 -1.85
CA GLY A 323 -29.13 0.10 -1.61
C GLY A 323 -29.97 -0.39 -0.42
#